data_f692fb05158eb727cb37afdbea15a6d0
#
_entry.id   f692fb05158eb727cb37afdbea15a6d0
#
_cell.length_a   1.000
_cell.length_b   1.000
_cell.length_c   1.000
_cell.angle_alpha   90.00
_cell.angle_beta   90.00
_cell.angle_gamma   90.00
#
_symmetry.space_group_name_H-M   'P 1'
#
loop_
_entity.id
_entity.type
_entity.pdbx_description
1 polymer ?
#
loop_
_entity_poly.entity_id
_entity_poly.type
_entity_poly.pdbx_seq_one_letter_code
_entity_poly.pdbx_strand_id
1 'polypeptide(L)'
;MGRVFHKKIPVLLVVITLIAGTILCACGNSSKETIRSAEVPMYFNSIDQQDSINLYFTDDSLDIPYLDIDTVEELIERVYHEINEDNGYSLDVEKSGSLVTFTRDNQYYMEIDFDKDTFSFKDFDAFFVPSWSKTIMDVLSPDGVFDGFIISEDSSYSRYGSEVLIDLKKYGIDLVADGGNYYIPLQTVSDIMLALPCYVLLLYNEKSVFVYEYGSETGKDLLKKWYEAEPVQEKSEALSEFSYNELCMVMDYYYGLKEYHGIDSFDKFFSDVALKDALKSQDSAAGANALSVFLDLYIDDSHSGYTLNSWRLGMDAEVESKYGHSALSMYESSMKYYQARMEYFPEEVPGYQEVGNTAYITFDSFMTKDKDVDYYKEPPTADTEDTIGLFLYAYSQITRDNSPIENVVFDVSLNGGGDTVTASYIISLILGEGTLCIHDTLTGAYANESFRADANLDGQFDEKDSLLDYKLYCLTSPSSFSCGNLMPSVLKSSGMVRIIGEQSGGGACVVMPLSTADGTILQISGPNRLSYMKNGSIYDIDKGIEPDYIIDKPEHFYDRAKLTDYINSLY
;
A
#
# COMPACT_ATOMS: atom_id res chain seq x y z
N MET A 1 -40.46 -6.76 38.55
CA MET A 1 -41.46 -6.40 37.53
C MET A 1 -40.85 -5.28 36.70
N GLY A 2 -40.35 -5.58 35.53
CA GLY A 2 -39.82 -4.65 34.55
C GLY A 2 -39.89 -5.29 33.17
N ARG A 3 -40.79 -4.80 32.33
CA ARG A 3 -41.05 -5.34 31.01
C ARG A 3 -39.92 -4.96 30.06
N VAL A 4 -39.27 -6.00 29.49
CA VAL A 4 -38.35 -5.87 28.36
C VAL A 4 -39.21 -5.75 27.08
N PHE A 5 -39.14 -4.61 26.41
CA PHE A 5 -39.73 -4.43 25.09
C PHE A 5 -38.76 -4.96 24.03
N HIS A 6 -39.08 -6.10 23.46
CA HIS A 6 -38.46 -6.55 22.20
C HIS A 6 -39.04 -5.72 21.06
N LYS A 7 -38.23 -4.80 20.52
CA LYS A 7 -38.50 -4.23 19.19
C LYS A 7 -38.14 -5.27 18.14
N LYS A 8 -39.15 -5.82 17.49
CA LYS A 8 -38.97 -6.58 16.25
C LYS A 8 -38.62 -5.60 15.13
N ILE A 9 -37.39 -5.70 14.61
CA ILE A 9 -37.00 -5.08 13.35
C ILE A 9 -37.69 -5.86 12.24
N PRO A 10 -38.44 -5.23 11.33
CA PRO A 10 -39.02 -5.95 10.19
C PRO A 10 -37.87 -6.31 9.23
N VAL A 11 -37.76 -7.59 8.92
CA VAL A 11 -36.95 -8.09 7.81
C VAL A 11 -37.54 -7.47 6.54
N LEU A 12 -36.88 -6.50 5.98
CA LEU A 12 -37.23 -5.93 4.69
C LEU A 12 -36.78 -6.92 3.62
N LEU A 13 -37.77 -7.58 3.03
CA LEU A 13 -37.59 -8.44 1.86
C LEU A 13 -37.21 -7.50 0.69
N VAL A 14 -35.94 -7.43 0.33
CA VAL A 14 -35.50 -6.70 -0.87
C VAL A 14 -35.96 -7.52 -2.09
N VAL A 15 -37.04 -7.11 -2.68
CA VAL A 15 -37.50 -7.62 -3.98
C VAL A 15 -36.71 -6.86 -5.03
N ILE A 16 -35.80 -7.56 -5.72
CA ILE A 16 -35.11 -7.02 -6.89
C ILE A 16 -36.18 -6.78 -7.97
N THR A 17 -36.58 -5.54 -8.14
CA THR A 17 -37.48 -5.15 -9.23
C THR A 17 -36.61 -4.74 -10.41
N LEU A 18 -36.35 -5.66 -11.32
CA LEU A 18 -35.84 -5.34 -12.66
C LEU A 18 -36.87 -4.46 -13.38
N ILE A 19 -36.65 -3.16 -13.43
CA ILE A 19 -37.44 -2.23 -14.23
C ILE A 19 -36.85 -2.22 -15.64
N ALA A 20 -37.45 -3.03 -16.53
CA ALA A 20 -37.20 -2.97 -17.95
C ALA A 20 -37.85 -1.72 -18.53
N GLY A 21 -37.07 -0.63 -18.67
CA GLY A 21 -37.51 0.55 -19.41
C GLY A 21 -37.29 0.34 -20.90
N THR A 22 -38.32 -0.10 -21.63
CA THR A 22 -38.29 -0.13 -23.10
C THR A 22 -38.60 1.26 -23.66
N ILE A 23 -37.56 1.94 -24.16
CA ILE A 23 -37.77 3.09 -25.05
C ILE A 23 -37.67 2.60 -26.50
N LEU A 24 -38.81 2.58 -27.19
CA LEU A 24 -38.92 2.36 -28.63
C LEU A 24 -38.54 3.66 -29.33
N CYS A 25 -37.37 3.71 -30.00
CA CYS A 25 -37.12 4.66 -31.07
C CYS A 25 -36.65 3.92 -32.32
N ALA A 26 -37.27 4.25 -33.43
CA ALA A 26 -37.12 3.55 -34.71
C ALA A 26 -36.00 4.11 -35.57
N CYS A 27 -35.38 3.19 -36.32
CA CYS A 27 -34.60 3.36 -37.55
C CYS A 27 -33.17 3.91 -37.50
N GLY A 28 -32.23 2.98 -37.52
CA GLY A 28 -30.84 3.15 -37.96
C GLY A 28 -30.07 1.89 -37.63
N ASN A 29 -29.62 1.07 -38.59
CA ASN A 29 -28.89 -0.17 -38.40
C ASN A 29 -27.49 0.08 -37.81
N SER A 30 -27.39 0.20 -36.52
CA SER A 30 -26.34 -0.27 -35.61
C SER A 30 -27.09 -0.88 -34.43
N SER A 31 -26.74 -2.07 -34.03
CA SER A 31 -27.29 -2.67 -32.80
C SER A 31 -26.89 -1.75 -31.64
N LYS A 32 -27.83 -0.95 -31.14
CA LYS A 32 -27.62 -0.21 -29.91
C LYS A 32 -27.51 -1.23 -28.79
N GLU A 33 -26.40 -1.23 -28.10
CA GLU A 33 -26.28 -1.94 -26.84
C GLU A 33 -27.36 -1.43 -25.88
N THR A 34 -28.11 -2.34 -25.28
CA THR A 34 -29.13 -1.96 -24.31
C THR A 34 -28.50 -1.91 -22.93
N ILE A 35 -28.31 -0.70 -22.39
CA ILE A 35 -27.81 -0.52 -21.03
C ILE A 35 -28.94 -0.75 -20.05
N ARG A 36 -28.72 -1.63 -19.06
CA ARG A 36 -29.62 -1.89 -17.94
C ARG A 36 -29.02 -1.30 -16.68
N SER A 37 -29.86 -0.81 -15.77
CA SER A 37 -29.42 -0.32 -14.45
C SER A 37 -30.03 -1.13 -13.32
N ALA A 38 -29.30 -1.25 -12.23
CA ALA A 38 -29.76 -1.81 -10.97
C ALA A 38 -29.21 -1.00 -9.80
N GLU A 39 -30.08 -0.66 -8.84
CA GLU A 39 -29.66 -0.09 -7.56
C GLU A 39 -29.33 -1.24 -6.60
N VAL A 40 -28.12 -1.23 -6.03
CA VAL A 40 -27.65 -2.24 -5.09
C VAL A 40 -27.12 -1.62 -3.80
N PRO A 41 -27.13 -2.36 -2.67
CA PRO A 41 -26.47 -1.90 -1.46
C PRO A 41 -24.98 -1.68 -1.66
N MET A 42 -24.45 -0.63 -1.06
CA MET A 42 -23.02 -0.32 -0.99
C MET A 42 -22.59 -0.26 0.48
N TYR A 43 -21.47 -0.92 0.81
CA TYR A 43 -20.95 -1.01 2.15
C TYR A 43 -19.53 -0.41 2.20
N PHE A 44 -19.23 0.32 3.26
CA PHE A 44 -17.88 0.83 3.55
C PHE A 44 -17.35 0.14 4.81
N ASN A 45 -16.19 -0.49 4.76
CA ASN A 45 -15.65 -1.16 5.94
C ASN A 45 -15.11 -0.17 7.00
N SER A 46 -14.41 0.88 6.58
CA SER A 46 -13.73 1.80 7.50
C SER A 46 -14.68 2.66 8.34
N ILE A 47 -15.82 3.03 7.79
CA ILE A 47 -16.78 3.94 8.45
C ILE A 47 -18.09 3.26 8.89
N ASP A 48 -18.17 1.93 8.76
CA ASP A 48 -19.35 1.11 9.13
C ASP A 48 -20.68 1.68 8.58
N GLN A 49 -20.65 2.15 7.33
CA GLN A 49 -21.83 2.73 6.65
C GLN A 49 -22.39 1.79 5.61
N GLN A 50 -23.70 1.91 5.42
CA GLN A 50 -24.43 1.28 4.35
C GLN A 50 -25.22 2.32 3.57
N ASP A 51 -25.06 2.30 2.25
CA ASP A 51 -25.75 3.15 1.29
C ASP A 51 -26.24 2.34 0.10
N SER A 52 -26.64 2.98 -0.99
CA SER A 52 -26.94 2.33 -2.26
C SER A 52 -26.19 3.00 -3.40
N ILE A 53 -25.93 2.23 -4.46
CA ILE A 53 -25.25 2.69 -5.67
C ILE A 53 -25.97 2.15 -6.90
N ASN A 54 -26.03 2.97 -7.96
CA ASN A 54 -26.54 2.53 -9.26
C ASN A 54 -25.43 1.88 -10.07
N LEU A 55 -25.65 0.65 -10.48
CA LEU A 55 -24.79 -0.06 -11.42
C LEU A 55 -25.46 -0.19 -12.77
N TYR A 56 -24.64 -0.20 -13.82
CA TYR A 56 -25.08 -0.32 -15.20
C TYR A 56 -24.44 -1.57 -15.82
N PHE A 57 -25.18 -2.22 -16.73
CA PHE A 57 -24.76 -3.45 -17.38
C PHE A 57 -25.06 -3.36 -18.88
N THR A 58 -24.16 -3.87 -19.70
CA THR A 58 -24.38 -4.05 -21.14
C THR A 58 -25.10 -5.39 -21.39
N ASP A 59 -25.71 -5.54 -22.58
CA ASP A 59 -26.43 -6.78 -22.92
C ASP A 59 -25.55 -8.03 -22.95
N ASP A 60 -24.26 -7.84 -23.22
CA ASP A 60 -23.30 -8.93 -23.40
C ASP A 60 -22.68 -9.42 -22.08
N SER A 61 -22.87 -8.68 -20.97
CA SER A 61 -22.18 -8.98 -19.71
C SER A 61 -22.99 -8.53 -18.49
N LEU A 62 -23.75 -9.45 -17.90
CA LEU A 62 -24.57 -9.17 -16.71
C LEU A 62 -23.80 -9.22 -15.39
N ASP A 63 -22.54 -9.61 -15.40
CA ASP A 63 -21.67 -9.73 -14.23
C ASP A 63 -20.46 -8.79 -14.25
N ILE A 64 -20.38 -7.90 -15.27
CA ILE A 64 -19.43 -6.78 -15.31
C ILE A 64 -20.20 -5.49 -15.06
N PRO A 65 -20.16 -4.93 -13.85
CA PRO A 65 -20.84 -3.67 -13.53
C PRO A 65 -20.05 -2.47 -14.04
N TYR A 66 -20.79 -1.45 -14.48
CA TYR A 66 -20.27 -0.14 -14.86
C TYR A 66 -20.84 0.92 -13.93
N LEU A 67 -20.07 1.99 -13.74
CA LEU A 67 -20.48 3.22 -13.06
C LEU A 67 -20.64 4.35 -14.10
N ASP A 68 -21.66 5.18 -13.94
CA ASP A 68 -21.72 6.42 -14.70
C ASP A 68 -20.76 7.48 -14.13
N ILE A 69 -20.42 8.46 -14.94
CA ILE A 69 -19.42 9.48 -14.60
C ILE A 69 -19.81 10.28 -13.35
N ASP A 70 -21.09 10.56 -13.15
CA ASP A 70 -21.54 11.38 -12.01
C ASP A 70 -21.37 10.56 -10.71
N THR A 71 -21.67 9.26 -10.76
CA THR A 71 -21.37 8.32 -9.65
C THR A 71 -19.87 8.16 -9.40
N VAL A 72 -19.04 8.14 -10.45
CA VAL A 72 -17.58 8.07 -10.31
C VAL A 72 -17.03 9.30 -9.58
N GLU A 73 -17.47 10.52 -9.98
CA GLU A 73 -17.10 11.77 -9.30
C GLU A 73 -17.45 11.74 -7.83
N GLU A 74 -18.74 11.47 -7.50
CA GLU A 74 -19.23 11.40 -6.13
C GLU A 74 -18.46 10.38 -5.28
N LEU A 75 -18.15 9.21 -5.85
CA LEU A 75 -17.48 8.13 -5.14
C LEU A 75 -16.01 8.47 -4.84
N ILE A 76 -15.30 9.07 -5.80
CA ILE A 76 -13.90 9.50 -5.58
C ILE A 76 -13.86 10.57 -4.49
N GLU A 77 -14.66 11.64 -4.61
CA GLU A 77 -14.69 12.70 -3.59
C GLU A 77 -15.05 12.15 -2.21
N ARG A 78 -16.01 11.24 -2.14
CA ARG A 78 -16.42 10.60 -0.90
C ARG A 78 -15.30 9.78 -0.27
N VAL A 79 -14.53 9.02 -1.05
CA VAL A 79 -13.37 8.26 -0.55
C VAL A 79 -12.32 9.22 0.03
N TYR A 80 -12.01 10.30 -0.66
CA TYR A 80 -11.07 11.30 -0.13
C TYR A 80 -11.59 11.96 1.14
N HIS A 81 -12.87 12.35 1.20
CA HIS A 81 -13.44 13.04 2.36
C HIS A 81 -13.61 12.14 3.58
N GLU A 82 -14.16 10.94 3.39
CA GLU A 82 -14.59 10.08 4.50
C GLU A 82 -13.53 9.06 4.93
N ILE A 83 -12.65 8.62 4.01
CA ILE A 83 -11.60 7.63 4.32
C ILE A 83 -10.26 8.34 4.52
N ASN A 84 -9.86 9.23 3.60
CA ASN A 84 -8.58 9.94 3.69
C ASN A 84 -8.66 11.24 4.53
N GLU A 85 -9.83 11.56 5.08
CA GLU A 85 -10.09 12.76 5.88
C GLU A 85 -9.74 14.08 5.16
N ASP A 86 -9.68 14.06 3.81
CA ASP A 86 -9.33 15.20 2.97
C ASP A 86 -10.56 15.95 2.46
N ASN A 87 -11.14 16.79 3.30
CA ASN A 87 -12.30 17.63 2.94
C ASN A 87 -11.97 18.75 1.93
N GLY A 88 -10.70 18.91 1.56
CA GLY A 88 -10.26 19.88 0.56
C GLY A 88 -10.23 19.31 -0.87
N TYR A 89 -10.28 18.01 -1.02
CA TYR A 89 -10.27 17.37 -2.34
C TYR A 89 -11.60 17.58 -3.05
N SER A 90 -11.57 18.11 -4.28
CA SER A 90 -12.76 18.29 -5.10
C SER A 90 -12.43 18.17 -6.59
N LEU A 91 -13.40 17.71 -7.35
CA LEU A 91 -13.32 17.52 -8.79
C LEU A 91 -14.38 18.36 -9.51
N ASP A 92 -14.02 18.90 -10.66
CA ASP A 92 -14.96 19.47 -11.63
C ASP A 92 -14.99 18.59 -12.88
N VAL A 93 -16.18 18.21 -13.35
CA VAL A 93 -16.34 17.32 -14.51
C VAL A 93 -16.95 18.04 -15.69
N GLU A 94 -16.26 18.02 -16.82
CA GLU A 94 -16.73 18.55 -18.11
C GLU A 94 -16.89 17.41 -19.13
N LYS A 95 -18.06 17.38 -19.81
CA LYS A 95 -18.39 16.37 -20.84
C LYS A 95 -18.45 17.06 -22.22
N SER A 96 -17.63 16.62 -23.17
CA SER A 96 -17.53 17.21 -24.51
C SER A 96 -17.33 16.15 -25.59
N GLY A 97 -18.40 15.80 -26.33
CA GLY A 97 -18.34 14.75 -27.36
C GLY A 97 -18.04 13.38 -26.77
N SER A 98 -16.93 12.74 -27.15
CA SER A 98 -16.46 11.48 -26.55
C SER A 98 -15.52 11.69 -25.36
N LEU A 99 -15.18 12.94 -25.04
CA LEU A 99 -14.21 13.29 -24.02
C LEU A 99 -14.91 13.69 -22.72
N VAL A 100 -14.48 13.12 -21.62
CA VAL A 100 -14.82 13.53 -20.26
C VAL A 100 -13.54 13.98 -19.57
N THR A 101 -13.56 15.17 -19.00
CA THR A 101 -12.41 15.75 -18.30
C THR A 101 -12.75 15.96 -16.85
N PHE A 102 -11.98 15.33 -15.97
CA PHE A 102 -11.96 15.61 -14.53
C PHE A 102 -10.87 16.63 -14.27
N THR A 103 -11.20 17.69 -13.57
CA THR A 103 -10.27 18.76 -13.22
C THR A 103 -10.20 18.88 -11.70
N ARG A 104 -9.00 18.78 -11.16
CA ARG A 104 -8.69 19.05 -9.75
C ARG A 104 -8.00 20.39 -9.60
N ASP A 105 -8.43 21.22 -8.64
CA ASP A 105 -7.85 22.53 -8.30
C ASP A 105 -7.72 23.49 -9.50
N ASN A 106 -8.57 23.35 -10.52
CA ASN A 106 -8.51 24.08 -11.80
C ASN A 106 -7.15 23.98 -12.53
N GLN A 107 -6.37 22.92 -12.26
CA GLN A 107 -5.01 22.84 -12.78
C GLN A 107 -4.56 21.43 -13.18
N TYR A 108 -5.02 20.38 -12.50
CA TYR A 108 -4.65 19.01 -12.77
C TYR A 108 -5.78 18.28 -13.48
N TYR A 109 -5.47 17.59 -14.57
CA TYR A 109 -6.46 17.04 -15.48
C TYR A 109 -6.28 15.54 -15.67
N MET A 110 -7.41 14.82 -15.59
CA MET A 110 -7.57 13.48 -16.11
C MET A 110 -8.58 13.53 -17.25
N GLU A 111 -8.18 13.13 -18.45
CA GLU A 111 -9.05 13.07 -19.63
C GLU A 111 -9.36 11.62 -19.97
N ILE A 112 -10.64 11.30 -20.17
CA ILE A 112 -11.13 9.98 -20.55
C ILE A 112 -11.76 10.10 -21.93
N ASP A 113 -11.17 9.41 -22.92
CA ASP A 113 -11.68 9.39 -24.30
C ASP A 113 -12.42 8.09 -24.57
N PHE A 114 -13.74 8.17 -24.65
CA PHE A 114 -14.65 7.04 -24.83
C PHE A 114 -14.68 6.49 -26.27
N ASP A 115 -14.14 7.19 -27.25
CA ASP A 115 -13.94 6.67 -28.61
C ASP A 115 -12.63 5.88 -28.75
N LYS A 116 -11.66 6.14 -27.87
CA LYS A 116 -10.35 5.51 -27.90
C LYS A 116 -10.13 4.50 -26.77
N ASP A 117 -10.99 4.47 -25.77
CA ASP A 117 -10.85 3.68 -24.56
C ASP A 117 -9.53 4.01 -23.84
N THR A 118 -9.32 5.30 -23.51
CA THR A 118 -8.07 5.74 -22.88
C THR A 118 -8.30 6.66 -21.71
N PHE A 119 -7.39 6.57 -20.71
CA PHE A 119 -7.21 7.57 -19.65
C PHE A 119 -5.89 8.29 -19.89
N SER A 120 -5.90 9.62 -19.83
CA SER A 120 -4.70 10.44 -19.98
C SER A 120 -4.57 11.39 -18.79
N PHE A 121 -3.40 11.40 -18.18
CA PHE A 121 -3.03 12.28 -17.09
C PHE A 121 -1.84 13.12 -17.52
N LYS A 122 -1.98 14.43 -17.48
CA LYS A 122 -0.85 15.32 -17.74
C LYS A 122 0.17 15.27 -16.60
N ASP A 123 -0.31 15.14 -15.39
CA ASP A 123 0.46 14.98 -14.15
C ASP A 123 -0.30 14.00 -13.24
N PHE A 124 0.08 12.73 -13.29
CA PHE A 124 -0.61 11.65 -12.59
C PHE A 124 -0.53 11.83 -11.07
N ASP A 125 0.68 12.05 -10.55
CA ASP A 125 0.91 12.18 -9.12
C ASP A 125 0.14 13.36 -8.54
N ALA A 126 0.24 14.53 -9.19
CA ALA A 126 -0.45 15.74 -8.74
C ALA A 126 -1.98 15.66 -8.80
N PHE A 127 -2.53 14.84 -9.70
CA PHE A 127 -3.98 14.64 -9.77
C PHE A 127 -4.51 13.90 -8.54
N PHE A 128 -3.77 12.95 -7.99
CA PHE A 128 -4.22 12.09 -6.90
C PHE A 128 -3.70 12.49 -5.53
N VAL A 129 -2.65 13.30 -5.41
CA VAL A 129 -2.10 13.67 -4.11
C VAL A 129 -3.16 14.38 -3.23
N PRO A 130 -3.21 14.13 -1.89
CA PRO A 130 -4.16 14.80 -1.00
C PRO A 130 -4.01 16.32 -1.02
N SER A 131 -5.10 17.06 -0.78
CA SER A 131 -5.12 18.54 -0.83
C SER A 131 -4.27 19.18 0.27
N TRP A 132 -4.02 18.47 1.37
CA TRP A 132 -3.17 18.92 2.47
C TRP A 132 -1.68 18.66 2.22
N SER A 133 -1.30 17.91 1.20
CA SER A 133 0.09 17.66 0.87
C SER A 133 0.81 18.93 0.42
N LYS A 134 2.08 19.03 0.80
CA LYS A 134 2.97 20.14 0.41
C LYS A 134 3.69 19.89 -0.92
N THR A 135 3.57 18.70 -1.47
CA THR A 135 4.23 18.27 -2.71
C THR A 135 3.24 17.72 -3.70
N ILE A 136 3.60 17.68 -4.97
CA ILE A 136 2.77 17.05 -6.01
C ILE A 136 3.03 15.55 -6.15
N MET A 137 3.91 14.99 -5.34
CA MET A 137 4.23 13.58 -5.25
C MET A 137 4.60 13.28 -3.80
N ASP A 138 3.63 12.91 -2.99
CA ASP A 138 3.78 12.75 -1.56
C ASP A 138 3.29 11.36 -1.12
N VAL A 139 4.21 10.53 -0.70
CA VAL A 139 3.93 9.20 -0.15
C VAL A 139 4.25 9.14 1.36
N LEU A 140 4.85 10.21 1.90
CA LEU A 140 5.44 10.23 3.23
C LEU A 140 4.96 11.40 4.09
N SER A 141 3.84 12.07 3.74
CA SER A 141 3.43 13.25 4.49
C SER A 141 3.15 12.93 5.96
N PRO A 142 4.00 13.37 6.88
CA PRO A 142 3.77 13.18 8.30
C PRO A 142 2.77 14.20 8.88
N ASP A 143 2.54 15.30 8.17
CA ASP A 143 1.78 16.45 8.67
C ASP A 143 0.32 16.15 9.02
N GLY A 144 -0.26 15.08 8.46
CA GLY A 144 -1.62 14.64 8.80
C GLY A 144 -1.67 13.53 9.87
N VAL A 145 -0.51 12.92 10.21
CA VAL A 145 -0.44 11.74 11.09
C VAL A 145 0.20 12.08 12.44
N PHE A 146 1.22 12.97 12.46
CA PHE A 146 2.03 13.27 13.64
C PHE A 146 2.08 14.78 13.90
N ASP A 147 0.92 15.35 14.16
CA ASP A 147 0.75 16.79 14.32
C ASP A 147 1.61 17.33 15.49
N GLY A 148 2.57 18.16 15.16
CA GLY A 148 3.35 18.97 16.09
C GLY A 148 4.69 18.40 16.54
N PHE A 149 5.06 17.14 16.34
CA PHE A 149 6.38 16.61 16.72
C PHE A 149 7.24 16.09 15.57
N ILE A 150 6.72 16.12 14.35
CA ILE A 150 7.49 16.02 13.11
C ILE A 150 7.04 17.14 12.16
N ILE A 151 7.98 17.69 11.43
CA ILE A 151 7.70 18.66 10.37
C ILE A 151 8.35 18.24 9.07
N SER A 152 7.64 18.44 7.96
CA SER A 152 8.21 18.40 6.64
C SER A 152 8.93 19.75 6.39
N GLU A 153 10.21 19.72 6.06
CA GLU A 153 10.97 20.96 5.81
C GLU A 153 10.82 21.43 4.36
N ASP A 154 11.44 20.73 3.44
CA ASP A 154 11.40 21.09 2.03
C ASP A 154 11.33 19.83 1.18
N SER A 155 10.37 19.78 0.29
CA SER A 155 10.33 18.79 -0.77
C SER A 155 10.86 19.38 -2.05
N SER A 156 11.88 18.77 -2.62
CA SER A 156 12.48 19.21 -3.88
C SER A 156 12.33 18.16 -4.95
N TYR A 157 11.80 18.56 -6.11
CA TYR A 157 11.76 17.70 -7.28
C TYR A 157 13.14 17.66 -7.93
N SER A 158 13.67 16.44 -8.07
CA SER A 158 14.86 16.20 -8.88
C SER A 158 14.47 15.94 -10.34
N ARG A 159 13.25 15.41 -10.56
CA ARG A 159 12.67 15.20 -11.89
C ARG A 159 11.16 15.16 -11.82
N TYR A 160 10.50 15.95 -12.68
CA TYR A 160 9.06 15.84 -12.91
C TYR A 160 8.74 14.61 -13.77
N GLY A 161 7.55 14.06 -13.55
CA GLY A 161 7.05 12.92 -14.31
C GLY A 161 6.68 13.24 -15.75
N SER A 162 6.47 12.19 -16.51
CA SER A 162 5.91 12.24 -17.86
C SER A 162 4.39 12.16 -17.80
N GLU A 163 3.73 12.62 -18.88
CA GLU A 163 2.32 12.32 -19.10
C GLU A 163 2.08 10.80 -19.09
N VAL A 164 1.02 10.36 -18.43
CA VAL A 164 0.60 8.96 -18.37
C VAL A 164 -0.60 8.74 -19.28
N LEU A 165 -0.49 7.80 -20.19
CA LEU A 165 -1.59 7.32 -21.03
C LEU A 165 -1.85 5.84 -20.74
N ILE A 166 -3.03 5.54 -20.19
CA ILE A 166 -3.50 4.17 -19.99
C ILE A 166 -4.41 3.83 -21.16
N ASP A 167 -3.94 2.94 -22.05
CA ASP A 167 -4.64 2.50 -23.25
C ASP A 167 -5.39 1.20 -22.95
N LEU A 168 -6.66 1.33 -22.54
CA LEU A 168 -7.53 0.20 -22.20
C LEU A 168 -7.83 -0.67 -23.43
N LYS A 169 -7.90 -0.06 -24.61
CA LYS A 169 -8.15 -0.78 -25.88
C LYS A 169 -7.10 -1.85 -26.16
N LYS A 170 -5.86 -1.60 -25.76
CA LYS A 170 -4.76 -2.57 -25.87
C LYS A 170 -5.06 -3.87 -25.12
N TYR A 171 -5.88 -3.78 -24.06
CA TYR A 171 -6.26 -4.91 -23.21
C TYR A 171 -7.68 -5.43 -23.51
N GLY A 172 -8.41 -4.81 -24.47
CA GLY A 172 -9.79 -5.19 -24.76
C GLY A 172 -10.76 -4.82 -23.64
N ILE A 173 -10.49 -3.72 -22.94
CA ILE A 173 -11.36 -3.13 -21.93
C ILE A 173 -12.06 -1.95 -22.58
N ASP A 174 -13.39 -2.02 -22.68
CA ASP A 174 -14.21 -1.04 -23.38
C ASP A 174 -14.86 -0.05 -22.41
N LEU A 175 -14.82 1.23 -22.76
CA LEU A 175 -15.63 2.29 -22.16
C LEU A 175 -16.93 2.45 -22.96
N VAL A 176 -18.03 2.76 -22.29
CA VAL A 176 -19.34 2.83 -22.96
C VAL A 176 -19.89 4.24 -22.97
N ALA A 177 -20.27 4.75 -24.16
CA ALA A 177 -20.98 6.01 -24.31
C ALA A 177 -22.32 5.79 -25.02
N ASP A 178 -23.44 6.14 -24.39
CA ASP A 178 -24.77 6.08 -24.98
C ASP A 178 -25.62 7.31 -24.68
N GLY A 179 -26.05 8.00 -25.69
CA GLY A 179 -26.99 9.11 -25.59
C GLY A 179 -26.51 10.31 -24.78
N GLY A 180 -25.20 10.47 -24.61
CA GLY A 180 -24.58 11.52 -23.79
C GLY A 180 -24.32 11.11 -22.34
N ASN A 181 -24.56 9.85 -22.00
CA ASN A 181 -24.11 9.21 -20.76
C ASN A 181 -22.83 8.42 -21.03
N TYR A 182 -22.00 8.29 -20.02
CA TYR A 182 -20.66 7.69 -20.10
C TYR A 182 -20.50 6.73 -18.93
N TYR A 183 -20.00 5.52 -19.20
CA TYR A 183 -19.92 4.43 -18.24
C TYR A 183 -18.54 3.79 -18.26
N ILE A 184 -17.96 3.61 -17.08
CA ILE A 184 -16.65 2.98 -16.87
C ILE A 184 -16.86 1.70 -16.09
N PRO A 185 -16.20 0.58 -16.43
CA PRO A 185 -16.27 -0.62 -15.61
C PRO A 185 -15.87 -0.33 -14.16
N LEU A 186 -16.61 -0.85 -13.19
CA LEU A 186 -16.38 -0.64 -11.75
C LEU A 186 -14.95 -1.04 -11.36
N GLN A 187 -14.44 -2.17 -11.89
CA GLN A 187 -13.08 -2.63 -11.65
C GLN A 187 -12.05 -1.63 -12.17
N THR A 188 -12.24 -1.07 -13.38
CA THR A 188 -11.33 -0.07 -13.96
C THR A 188 -11.27 1.21 -13.10
N VAL A 189 -12.42 1.64 -12.53
CA VAL A 189 -12.46 2.76 -11.55
C VAL A 189 -11.67 2.41 -10.30
N SER A 190 -11.88 1.21 -9.76
CA SER A 190 -11.12 0.71 -8.60
C SER A 190 -9.62 0.76 -8.86
N ASP A 191 -9.17 0.19 -9.98
CA ASP A 191 -7.75 -0.01 -10.27
C ASP A 191 -7.01 1.28 -10.62
N ILE A 192 -7.64 2.18 -11.39
CA ILE A 192 -6.97 3.41 -11.86
C ILE A 192 -7.12 4.56 -10.85
N MET A 193 -8.27 4.68 -10.19
CA MET A 193 -8.61 5.89 -9.46
C MET A 193 -8.54 5.76 -7.93
N LEU A 194 -8.58 4.55 -7.39
CA LEU A 194 -8.71 4.35 -5.94
C LEU A 194 -7.63 3.44 -5.33
N ALA A 195 -7.21 2.40 -6.03
CA ALA A 195 -6.33 1.38 -5.47
C ALA A 195 -4.95 1.95 -5.06
N LEU A 196 -4.27 2.65 -5.97
CA LEU A 196 -2.97 3.26 -5.68
C LEU A 196 -3.08 4.52 -4.79
N PRO A 197 -3.95 5.50 -5.12
CA PRO A 197 -3.94 6.76 -4.37
C PRO A 197 -4.58 6.69 -2.99
N CYS A 198 -5.58 5.81 -2.81
CA CYS A 198 -6.38 5.77 -1.58
C CYS A 198 -6.28 4.45 -0.83
N TYR A 199 -5.63 3.42 -1.38
CA TYR A 199 -5.64 2.04 -0.85
C TYR A 199 -7.06 1.47 -0.69
N VAL A 200 -7.98 1.90 -1.56
CA VAL A 200 -9.39 1.51 -1.55
C VAL A 200 -9.71 0.68 -2.79
N LEU A 201 -10.41 -0.44 -2.59
CA LEU A 201 -10.86 -1.34 -3.64
C LEU A 201 -12.39 -1.33 -3.73
N LEU A 202 -12.92 -1.41 -4.94
CA LEU A 202 -14.33 -1.62 -5.20
C LEU A 202 -14.59 -3.09 -5.54
N LEU A 203 -15.29 -3.79 -4.68
CA LEU A 203 -15.58 -5.21 -4.83
C LEU A 203 -17.05 -5.41 -5.13
N TYR A 204 -17.39 -6.27 -6.11
CA TYR A 204 -18.76 -6.57 -6.47
C TYR A 204 -19.06 -8.07 -6.37
N ASN A 205 -20.19 -8.43 -5.71
CA ASN A 205 -20.61 -9.81 -5.49
C ASN A 205 -21.98 -10.14 -6.11
N GLU A 206 -22.33 -9.52 -7.22
CA GLU A 206 -23.63 -9.62 -7.91
C GLU A 206 -24.85 -9.09 -7.12
N LYS A 207 -24.70 -8.72 -5.87
CA LYS A 207 -25.78 -8.23 -4.99
C LYS A 207 -25.47 -6.91 -4.32
N SER A 208 -24.20 -6.60 -4.11
CA SER A 208 -23.75 -5.39 -3.43
C SER A 208 -22.34 -5.00 -3.87
N VAL A 209 -22.02 -3.73 -3.70
CA VAL A 209 -20.66 -3.21 -3.79
C VAL A 209 -20.08 -3.09 -2.39
N PHE A 210 -18.80 -3.42 -2.25
CA PHE A 210 -18.05 -3.25 -1.02
C PHE A 210 -16.88 -2.30 -1.31
N VAL A 211 -16.88 -1.16 -0.66
CA VAL A 211 -15.77 -0.20 -0.66
C VAL A 211 -14.83 -0.63 0.45
N TYR A 212 -13.73 -1.23 0.06
CA TYR A 212 -12.79 -1.89 0.96
C TYR A 212 -11.51 -1.08 1.11
N GLU A 213 -11.34 -0.44 2.25
CA GLU A 213 -10.06 0.16 2.64
C GLU A 213 -9.11 -0.96 3.06
N TYR A 214 -8.02 -1.08 2.32
CA TYR A 214 -7.03 -2.14 2.52
C TYR A 214 -6.26 -1.92 3.84
N GLY A 215 -6.16 -2.99 4.63
CA GLY A 215 -5.49 -2.92 5.94
C GLY A 215 -6.35 -2.41 7.09
N SER A 216 -7.59 -1.94 6.83
CA SER A 216 -8.50 -1.52 7.90
C SER A 216 -8.92 -2.69 8.79
N GLU A 217 -8.79 -2.52 10.10
CA GLU A 217 -9.25 -3.48 11.12
C GLU A 217 -10.76 -3.39 11.40
N THR A 218 -11.43 -2.35 10.89
CA THR A 218 -12.88 -2.13 11.05
C THR A 218 -13.68 -2.90 10.01
N GLY A 219 -14.99 -3.00 10.22
CA GLY A 219 -15.91 -3.56 9.23
C GLY A 219 -15.75 -5.06 8.92
N LYS A 220 -15.03 -5.84 9.74
CA LYS A 220 -14.84 -7.29 9.53
C LYS A 220 -16.17 -8.07 9.45
N ASP A 221 -17.19 -7.64 10.21
CA ASP A 221 -18.52 -8.25 10.14
C ASP A 221 -19.25 -7.92 8.83
N LEU A 222 -19.02 -6.72 8.27
CA LEU A 222 -19.56 -6.34 6.95
C LEU A 222 -18.88 -7.13 5.83
N LEU A 223 -17.55 -7.26 5.89
CA LEU A 223 -16.80 -8.07 4.94
C LEU A 223 -17.27 -9.53 4.97
N LYS A 224 -17.41 -10.11 6.16
CA LYS A 224 -17.96 -11.47 6.30
C LYS A 224 -19.36 -11.60 5.69
N LYS A 225 -20.24 -10.64 5.95
CA LYS A 225 -21.58 -10.59 5.34
C LYS A 225 -21.53 -10.50 3.81
N TRP A 226 -20.55 -9.75 3.26
CA TRP A 226 -20.35 -9.65 1.83
C TRP A 226 -19.94 -11.00 1.21
N TYR A 227 -19.11 -11.79 1.90
CA TYR A 227 -18.72 -13.14 1.51
C TYR A 227 -19.87 -14.18 1.62
N GLU A 228 -20.90 -13.95 2.44
CA GLU A 228 -22.06 -14.84 2.58
C GLU A 228 -23.03 -14.75 1.38
N ALA A 229 -22.76 -13.88 0.40
CA ALA A 229 -23.58 -13.76 -0.79
C ALA A 229 -23.46 -15.01 -1.66
N GLU A 230 -24.60 -15.63 -1.98
CA GLU A 230 -24.63 -16.72 -2.95
C GLU A 230 -24.62 -16.16 -4.38
N PRO A 231 -23.82 -16.70 -5.31
CA PRO A 231 -23.82 -16.29 -6.71
C PRO A 231 -25.22 -16.38 -7.32
N VAL A 232 -25.59 -15.40 -8.12
CA VAL A 232 -26.85 -15.40 -8.89
C VAL A 232 -26.69 -16.26 -10.15
N GLN A 233 -25.44 -16.33 -10.66
CA GLN A 233 -25.10 -17.07 -11.87
C GLN A 233 -23.70 -17.69 -11.75
N GLU A 234 -23.37 -18.62 -12.61
CA GLU A 234 -21.98 -19.08 -12.79
C GLU A 234 -21.14 -17.94 -13.36
N LYS A 235 -19.84 -17.90 -13.02
CA LYS A 235 -18.88 -16.92 -13.57
C LYS A 235 -18.87 -17.02 -15.09
N SER A 236 -19.20 -15.93 -15.78
CA SER A 236 -19.23 -15.91 -17.25
C SER A 236 -17.84 -15.98 -17.86
N GLU A 237 -17.75 -16.39 -19.13
CA GLU A 237 -16.52 -16.31 -19.91
C GLU A 237 -16.10 -14.83 -20.07
N ALA A 238 -17.06 -13.91 -20.26
CA ALA A 238 -16.82 -12.49 -20.38
C ALA A 238 -16.17 -11.91 -19.10
N LEU A 239 -16.69 -12.22 -17.92
CA LEU A 239 -16.09 -11.78 -16.65
C LEU A 239 -14.68 -12.38 -16.45
N SER A 240 -14.48 -13.64 -16.83
CA SER A 240 -13.16 -14.29 -16.71
C SER A 240 -12.14 -13.64 -17.63
N GLU A 241 -12.52 -13.30 -18.85
CA GLU A 241 -11.67 -12.60 -19.81
C GLU A 241 -11.40 -11.15 -19.36
N PHE A 242 -12.43 -10.43 -18.96
CA PHE A 242 -12.32 -9.06 -18.46
C PHE A 242 -11.41 -8.99 -17.22
N SER A 243 -11.60 -9.87 -16.24
CA SER A 243 -10.76 -9.94 -15.03
C SER A 243 -9.28 -10.20 -15.35
N TYR A 244 -9.01 -11.09 -16.31
CA TYR A 244 -7.65 -11.33 -16.81
C TYR A 244 -7.07 -10.10 -17.52
N ASN A 245 -7.86 -9.41 -18.31
CA ASN A 245 -7.43 -8.23 -19.05
C ASN A 245 -7.10 -7.06 -18.11
N GLU A 246 -7.94 -6.82 -17.08
CA GLU A 246 -7.65 -5.87 -16.00
C GLU A 246 -6.37 -6.23 -15.26
N LEU A 247 -6.18 -7.50 -14.87
CA LEU A 247 -4.94 -7.96 -14.24
C LEU A 247 -3.70 -7.66 -15.11
N CYS A 248 -3.78 -7.93 -16.42
CA CYS A 248 -2.68 -7.60 -17.33
C CYS A 248 -2.41 -6.09 -17.40
N MET A 249 -3.45 -5.29 -17.45
CA MET A 249 -3.38 -3.83 -17.50
C MET A 249 -2.72 -3.29 -16.23
N VAL A 250 -3.24 -3.62 -15.04
CA VAL A 250 -2.70 -3.10 -13.77
C VAL A 250 -1.25 -3.54 -13.55
N MET A 251 -0.91 -4.79 -13.86
CA MET A 251 0.46 -5.28 -13.73
C MET A 251 1.41 -4.61 -14.72
N ASP A 252 0.96 -4.31 -15.94
CA ASP A 252 1.78 -3.63 -16.95
C ASP A 252 2.08 -2.17 -16.60
N TYR A 253 1.15 -1.46 -15.93
CA TYR A 253 1.32 -0.05 -15.56
C TYR A 253 1.85 0.13 -14.14
N TYR A 254 1.42 -0.67 -13.17
CA TYR A 254 1.66 -0.39 -11.74
C TYR A 254 2.66 -1.30 -11.04
N TYR A 255 3.06 -2.44 -11.64
CA TYR A 255 4.08 -3.28 -11.01
C TYR A 255 5.46 -2.62 -11.06
N GLY A 256 5.93 -2.10 -9.92
CA GLY A 256 7.14 -1.27 -9.81
C GLY A 256 8.46 -1.98 -10.11
N LEU A 257 8.48 -3.32 -10.12
CA LEU A 257 9.66 -4.14 -10.43
C LEU A 257 9.61 -4.76 -11.82
N LYS A 258 8.67 -4.34 -12.69
CA LYS A 258 8.49 -4.90 -14.04
C LYS A 258 9.78 -4.90 -14.86
N GLU A 259 10.47 -3.76 -14.93
CA GLU A 259 11.75 -3.64 -15.64
C GLU A 259 12.86 -4.46 -14.98
N TYR A 260 12.88 -4.52 -13.66
CA TYR A 260 13.85 -5.30 -12.89
C TYR A 260 13.75 -6.80 -13.19
N HIS A 261 12.54 -7.33 -13.34
CA HIS A 261 12.27 -8.72 -13.75
C HIS A 261 12.37 -8.94 -15.26
N GLY A 262 12.61 -7.89 -16.05
CA GLY A 262 12.71 -7.98 -17.52
C GLY A 262 11.40 -8.40 -18.20
N ILE A 263 10.25 -7.99 -17.63
CA ILE A 263 8.92 -8.33 -18.13
C ILE A 263 8.49 -7.28 -19.16
N ASP A 264 8.32 -7.69 -20.43
CA ASP A 264 7.84 -6.81 -21.50
C ASP A 264 6.34 -6.50 -21.35
N SER A 265 5.52 -7.55 -21.15
CA SER A 265 4.08 -7.47 -20.84
C SER A 265 3.63 -8.70 -20.06
N PHE A 266 2.62 -8.53 -19.22
CA PHE A 266 2.10 -9.62 -18.40
C PHE A 266 1.28 -10.62 -19.21
N ASP A 267 0.61 -10.22 -20.29
CA ASP A 267 -0.04 -11.20 -21.20
C ASP A 267 0.97 -12.19 -21.79
N LYS A 268 2.13 -11.69 -22.24
CA LYS A 268 3.21 -12.54 -22.72
C LYS A 268 3.81 -13.39 -21.60
N PHE A 269 4.05 -12.80 -20.44
CA PHE A 269 4.60 -13.49 -19.28
C PHE A 269 3.72 -14.66 -18.85
N PHE A 270 2.41 -14.44 -18.68
CA PHE A 270 1.46 -15.50 -18.31
C PHE A 270 1.38 -16.63 -19.36
N SER A 271 1.54 -16.28 -20.63
CA SER A 271 1.63 -17.27 -21.70
C SER A 271 2.92 -18.09 -21.62
N ASP A 272 4.06 -17.44 -21.38
CA ASP A 272 5.39 -18.09 -21.30
C ASP A 272 5.48 -19.05 -20.10
N VAL A 273 4.83 -18.74 -18.97
CA VAL A 273 4.79 -19.59 -17.76
C VAL A 273 3.58 -20.53 -17.71
N ALA A 274 2.76 -20.57 -18.76
CA ALA A 274 1.58 -21.42 -18.90
C ALA A 274 0.49 -21.22 -17.82
N LEU A 275 0.32 -20.00 -17.32
CA LEU A 275 -0.74 -19.63 -16.37
C LEU A 275 -1.95 -18.97 -17.03
N LYS A 276 -1.84 -18.48 -18.27
CA LYS A 276 -2.87 -17.71 -18.97
C LYS A 276 -4.24 -18.40 -18.98
N ASP A 277 -4.30 -19.68 -19.36
CA ASP A 277 -5.58 -20.40 -19.47
C ASP A 277 -6.25 -20.60 -18.11
N ALA A 278 -5.46 -20.80 -17.05
CA ALA A 278 -5.97 -20.95 -15.69
C ALA A 278 -6.48 -19.61 -15.12
N LEU A 279 -5.77 -18.51 -15.37
CA LEU A 279 -6.18 -17.15 -14.98
C LEU A 279 -7.46 -16.71 -15.71
N LYS A 280 -7.71 -17.20 -16.94
CA LYS A 280 -8.94 -16.97 -17.72
C LYS A 280 -10.03 -17.99 -17.44
N SER A 281 -9.86 -18.88 -16.47
CA SER A 281 -10.84 -19.94 -16.18
C SER A 281 -12.10 -19.38 -15.54
N GLN A 282 -13.25 -19.94 -15.90
CA GLN A 282 -14.52 -19.75 -15.20
C GLN A 282 -14.52 -20.46 -13.83
N ASP A 283 -13.64 -21.43 -13.62
CA ASP A 283 -13.41 -22.06 -12.33
C ASP A 283 -12.60 -21.14 -11.43
N SER A 284 -13.25 -20.55 -10.41
CA SER A 284 -12.63 -19.62 -9.47
C SER A 284 -11.47 -20.24 -8.69
N ALA A 285 -11.49 -21.55 -8.42
CA ALA A 285 -10.39 -22.23 -7.73
C ALA A 285 -9.16 -22.34 -8.64
N ALA A 286 -9.35 -22.64 -9.92
CA ALA A 286 -8.26 -22.68 -10.90
C ALA A 286 -7.61 -21.31 -11.07
N GLY A 287 -8.42 -20.24 -11.14
CA GLY A 287 -7.95 -18.86 -11.22
C GLY A 287 -7.17 -18.44 -9.97
N ALA A 288 -7.72 -18.71 -8.78
CA ALA A 288 -7.08 -18.39 -7.50
C ALA A 288 -5.72 -19.10 -7.33
N ASN A 289 -5.66 -20.40 -7.63
CA ASN A 289 -4.41 -21.16 -7.58
C ASN A 289 -3.36 -20.63 -8.58
N ALA A 290 -3.78 -20.26 -9.78
CA ALA A 290 -2.87 -19.68 -10.76
C ALA A 290 -2.33 -18.31 -10.32
N LEU A 291 -3.19 -17.47 -9.71
CA LEU A 291 -2.81 -16.15 -9.20
C LEU A 291 -1.85 -16.26 -8.00
N SER A 292 -2.12 -17.16 -7.05
CA SER A 292 -1.22 -17.42 -5.92
C SER A 292 0.15 -17.92 -6.40
N VAL A 293 0.16 -18.93 -7.30
CA VAL A 293 1.42 -19.42 -7.88
C VAL A 293 2.16 -18.33 -8.66
N PHE A 294 1.46 -17.45 -9.34
CA PHE A 294 2.07 -16.31 -10.03
C PHE A 294 2.80 -15.40 -9.05
N LEU A 295 2.13 -14.97 -7.98
CA LEU A 295 2.67 -14.03 -7.01
C LEU A 295 3.79 -14.67 -6.16
N ASP A 296 3.54 -15.84 -5.60
CA ASP A 296 4.43 -16.45 -4.62
C ASP A 296 5.66 -17.15 -5.24
N LEU A 297 5.54 -17.66 -6.49
CA LEU A 297 6.60 -18.44 -7.12
C LEU A 297 7.30 -17.70 -8.26
N TYR A 298 6.55 -17.01 -9.13
CA TYR A 298 7.09 -16.41 -10.33
C TYR A 298 7.52 -14.96 -10.15
N ILE A 299 6.78 -14.17 -9.38
CA ILE A 299 7.16 -12.81 -9.01
C ILE A 299 8.16 -12.85 -7.85
N ASP A 300 7.85 -13.55 -6.77
CA ASP A 300 8.76 -13.86 -5.64
C ASP A 300 9.56 -12.63 -5.13
N ASP A 301 8.87 -11.49 -4.99
CA ASP A 301 9.50 -10.22 -4.58
C ASP A 301 9.26 -9.87 -3.10
N SER A 302 8.62 -10.75 -2.34
CA SER A 302 8.28 -10.63 -0.91
C SER A 302 7.33 -9.49 -0.51
N HIS A 303 7.01 -8.54 -1.40
CA HIS A 303 5.95 -7.56 -1.23
C HIS A 303 4.67 -7.95 -1.96
N SER A 304 4.79 -8.71 -3.06
CA SER A 304 3.63 -9.21 -3.80
C SER A 304 3.11 -10.50 -3.18
N GLY A 305 1.80 -10.59 -3.02
CA GLY A 305 1.20 -11.77 -2.41
C GLY A 305 -0.32 -11.84 -2.58
N TYR A 306 -0.83 -13.05 -2.44
CA TYR A 306 -2.25 -13.35 -2.43
C TYR A 306 -2.82 -13.08 -1.04
N THR A 307 -3.88 -12.25 -0.93
CA THR A 307 -4.38 -11.77 0.37
C THR A 307 -5.70 -12.42 0.76
N LEU A 308 -6.74 -12.29 -0.07
CA LEU A 308 -8.06 -12.83 0.22
C LEU A 308 -8.68 -13.47 -1.02
N ASN A 309 -9.42 -14.56 -0.79
CA ASN A 309 -10.13 -15.26 -1.85
C ASN A 309 -11.23 -14.41 -2.49
N SER A 310 -11.59 -14.74 -3.73
CA SER A 310 -12.85 -14.32 -4.31
C SER A 310 -14.03 -14.76 -3.43
N TRP A 311 -15.06 -13.91 -3.34
CA TRP A 311 -16.32 -14.28 -2.68
C TRP A 311 -16.98 -15.52 -3.27
N ARG A 312 -16.75 -15.80 -4.57
CA ARG A 312 -17.23 -17.01 -5.25
C ARG A 312 -16.58 -18.28 -4.74
N LEU A 313 -15.32 -18.19 -4.31
CA LEU A 313 -14.59 -19.31 -3.74
C LEU A 313 -14.88 -19.46 -2.24
N GLY A 314 -15.17 -18.36 -1.57
CA GLY A 314 -15.37 -18.27 -0.13
C GLY A 314 -14.11 -17.92 0.63
N MET A 315 -14.27 -17.17 1.72
CA MET A 315 -13.15 -16.59 2.49
C MET A 315 -12.14 -17.64 2.97
N ASP A 316 -12.62 -18.78 3.45
CA ASP A 316 -11.80 -19.82 4.11
C ASP A 316 -11.37 -20.94 3.15
N ALA A 317 -11.57 -20.79 1.83
CA ALA A 317 -11.17 -21.82 0.88
C ALA A 317 -9.65 -21.94 0.79
N GLU A 318 -9.14 -23.16 0.71
CA GLU A 318 -7.72 -23.43 0.54
C GLU A 318 -7.27 -23.10 -0.88
N VAL A 319 -6.19 -22.33 -1.02
CA VAL A 319 -5.53 -21.98 -2.28
C VAL A 319 -4.13 -22.60 -2.29
N GLU A 320 -3.71 -23.12 -3.44
CA GLU A 320 -2.39 -23.72 -3.60
C GLU A 320 -1.30 -22.64 -3.45
N SER A 321 -0.37 -22.84 -2.51
CA SER A 321 0.79 -21.98 -2.33
C SER A 321 2.08 -22.70 -2.77
N LYS A 322 2.88 -22.02 -3.57
CA LYS A 322 4.21 -22.48 -4.00
C LYS A 322 5.16 -21.31 -3.90
N TYR A 323 5.99 -21.33 -2.88
CA TYR A 323 6.92 -20.23 -2.63
C TYR A 323 8.16 -20.31 -3.49
N GLY A 324 8.61 -19.16 -3.97
CA GLY A 324 9.85 -18.97 -4.69
C GLY A 324 11.08 -18.97 -3.79
N HIS A 325 12.23 -18.70 -4.38
CA HIS A 325 13.51 -18.75 -3.67
C HIS A 325 13.64 -17.60 -2.64
N SER A 326 13.17 -16.40 -2.97
CA SER A 326 13.27 -15.21 -2.12
C SER A 326 12.45 -15.39 -0.85
N ALA A 327 11.18 -15.79 -0.98
CA ALA A 327 10.29 -16.04 0.16
C ALA A 327 10.81 -17.15 1.07
N LEU A 328 11.29 -18.26 0.50
CA LEU A 328 11.85 -19.38 1.27
C LEU A 328 13.15 -18.97 2.00
N SER A 329 14.05 -18.27 1.32
CA SER A 329 15.31 -17.79 1.90
C SER A 329 15.08 -16.80 3.03
N MET A 330 14.12 -15.89 2.87
CA MET A 330 13.73 -14.94 3.90
C MET A 330 13.13 -15.64 5.12
N TYR A 331 12.25 -16.62 4.90
CA TYR A 331 11.68 -17.42 5.99
C TYR A 331 12.75 -18.21 6.77
N GLU A 332 13.64 -18.93 6.08
CA GLU A 332 14.74 -19.68 6.70
C GLU A 332 15.67 -18.76 7.50
N SER A 333 15.98 -17.60 6.95
CA SER A 333 16.77 -16.58 7.64
C SER A 333 16.06 -16.08 8.90
N SER A 334 14.79 -15.69 8.79
CA SER A 334 14.00 -15.21 9.94
C SER A 334 13.96 -16.25 11.05
N MET A 335 13.74 -17.51 10.73
CA MET A 335 13.74 -18.60 11.70
C MET A 335 15.10 -18.79 12.38
N LYS A 336 16.20 -18.69 11.63
CA LYS A 336 17.56 -18.80 12.13
C LYS A 336 17.87 -17.69 13.15
N TYR A 337 17.55 -16.46 12.83
CA TYR A 337 17.77 -15.31 13.72
C TYR A 337 16.83 -15.33 14.92
N TYR A 338 15.56 -15.67 14.71
CA TYR A 338 14.60 -15.83 15.81
C TYR A 338 15.03 -16.89 16.84
N GLN A 339 15.47 -18.06 16.38
CA GLN A 339 15.96 -19.12 17.26
C GLN A 339 17.20 -18.67 18.06
N ALA A 340 18.14 -18.01 17.40
CA ALA A 340 19.31 -17.48 18.08
C ALA A 340 18.94 -16.41 19.12
N ARG A 341 17.97 -15.54 18.83
CA ARG A 341 17.48 -14.53 19.77
C ARG A 341 16.83 -15.16 21.00
N MET A 342 16.02 -16.21 20.81
CA MET A 342 15.36 -16.93 21.91
C MET A 342 16.32 -17.62 22.88
N GLU A 343 17.57 -17.93 22.47
CA GLU A 343 18.60 -18.47 23.38
C GLU A 343 19.07 -17.44 24.41
N TYR A 344 19.08 -16.14 24.04
CA TYR A 344 19.52 -15.04 24.92
C TYR A 344 18.34 -14.32 25.58
N PHE A 345 17.19 -14.31 24.95
CA PHE A 345 15.96 -13.63 25.39
C PHE A 345 14.77 -14.60 25.31
N PRO A 346 14.65 -15.57 26.22
CA PRO A 346 13.65 -16.64 26.13
C PRO A 346 12.20 -16.18 26.39
N GLU A 347 12.00 -15.02 27.02
CA GLU A 347 10.66 -14.42 27.19
C GLU A 347 10.40 -13.40 26.11
N GLU A 348 11.16 -12.32 26.10
CA GLU A 348 11.03 -11.22 25.16
C GLU A 348 12.33 -10.40 25.14
N VAL A 349 12.72 -9.91 23.96
CA VAL A 349 13.83 -8.97 23.86
C VAL A 349 13.35 -7.58 24.30
N PRO A 350 14.07 -6.89 25.21
CA PRO A 350 13.72 -5.55 25.60
C PRO A 350 13.82 -4.57 24.41
N GLY A 351 12.82 -3.71 24.22
CA GLY A 351 12.87 -2.64 23.23
C GLY A 351 14.05 -1.68 23.48
N TYR A 352 14.39 -1.43 24.74
CA TYR A 352 15.58 -0.67 25.15
C TYR A 352 16.40 -1.42 26.19
N GLN A 353 17.71 -1.49 25.99
CA GLN A 353 18.64 -2.12 26.92
C GLN A 353 20.01 -1.42 26.92
N GLU A 354 20.60 -1.20 28.10
CA GLU A 354 21.97 -0.73 28.25
C GLU A 354 22.93 -1.85 28.65
N VAL A 355 24.06 -1.98 27.98
CA VAL A 355 25.12 -2.92 28.31
C VAL A 355 26.46 -2.19 28.26
N GLY A 356 27.04 -1.92 29.42
CA GLY A 356 28.24 -1.10 29.55
C GLY A 356 28.01 0.34 29.05
N ASN A 357 28.74 0.75 28.02
CA ASN A 357 28.63 2.06 27.36
C ASN A 357 27.77 2.00 26.07
N THR A 358 26.99 0.97 25.85
CA THR A 358 26.22 0.77 24.63
C THR A 358 24.72 0.66 24.94
N ALA A 359 23.90 1.47 24.26
CA ALA A 359 22.46 1.36 24.24
C ALA A 359 22.00 0.55 23.02
N TYR A 360 21.10 -0.39 23.24
CA TYR A 360 20.45 -1.18 22.20
C TYR A 360 18.97 -0.80 22.11
N ILE A 361 18.51 -0.47 20.91
CA ILE A 361 17.11 -0.22 20.57
C ILE A 361 16.70 -1.33 19.61
N THR A 362 15.80 -2.23 20.05
CA THR A 362 15.39 -3.41 19.28
C THR A 362 13.90 -3.34 18.98
N PHE A 363 13.52 -3.48 17.71
CA PHE A 363 12.14 -3.48 17.26
C PHE A 363 12.01 -4.25 15.94
N ASP A 364 10.91 -5.00 15.79
CA ASP A 364 10.72 -5.92 14.66
C ASP A 364 9.78 -5.37 13.59
N SER A 365 9.15 -4.21 13.85
CA SER A 365 8.29 -3.53 12.89
C SER A 365 8.28 -2.02 13.16
N PHE A 366 7.99 -1.23 12.13
CA PHE A 366 7.67 0.19 12.26
C PHE A 366 6.17 0.30 12.51
N MET A 367 5.80 0.57 13.76
CA MET A 367 4.41 0.58 14.23
C MET A 367 4.11 1.86 15.01
N THR A 368 2.91 2.37 14.83
CA THR A 368 2.28 3.36 15.71
C THR A 368 1.08 2.73 16.39
N LYS A 369 1.07 2.73 17.71
CA LYS A 369 0.00 2.11 18.51
C LYS A 369 -1.32 2.87 18.40
N ASP A 370 -1.25 4.19 18.39
CA ASP A 370 -2.41 5.09 18.33
C ASP A 370 -1.99 6.37 17.60
N LYS A 371 -2.78 6.77 16.60
CA LYS A 371 -2.56 8.05 15.88
C LYS A 371 -2.81 9.29 16.74
N ASP A 372 -3.56 9.13 17.85
CA ASP A 372 -3.96 10.22 18.74
C ASP A 372 -3.01 10.41 19.95
N VAL A 373 -1.89 9.69 20.02
CA VAL A 373 -0.92 9.82 21.11
C VAL A 373 -0.24 11.19 21.06
N ASP A 374 -0.41 11.96 22.13
CA ASP A 374 0.28 13.24 22.35
C ASP A 374 1.50 13.03 23.26
N TYR A 375 2.68 12.79 22.67
CA TYR A 375 3.91 12.55 23.40
C TYR A 375 4.39 13.75 24.24
N TYR A 376 3.89 14.97 23.98
CA TYR A 376 4.14 16.12 24.86
C TYR A 376 3.39 16.02 26.18
N LYS A 377 2.31 15.24 26.24
CA LYS A 377 1.48 15.06 27.45
C LYS A 377 1.67 13.70 28.09
N GLU A 378 1.92 12.68 27.30
CA GLU A 378 2.08 11.30 27.74
C GLU A 378 3.55 10.88 27.68
N PRO A 379 4.17 10.48 28.81
CA PRO A 379 5.59 10.11 28.78
C PRO A 379 5.79 8.87 27.90
N PRO A 380 6.77 8.90 26.98
CA PRO A 380 7.07 7.77 26.10
C PRO A 380 7.57 6.55 26.91
N THR A 381 7.34 5.36 26.39
CA THR A 381 7.68 4.07 27.04
C THR A 381 8.53 3.21 26.12
N ALA A 382 9.17 2.17 26.65
CA ALA A 382 9.94 1.19 25.88
C ALA A 382 9.06 0.10 25.24
N ASP A 383 7.84 0.44 24.85
CA ASP A 383 6.89 -0.47 24.20
C ASP A 383 7.28 -0.69 22.74
N THR A 384 7.47 -1.94 22.32
CA THR A 384 7.86 -2.29 20.96
C THR A 384 6.70 -2.21 19.95
N GLU A 385 5.45 -2.11 20.44
CA GLU A 385 4.27 -1.86 19.61
C GLU A 385 4.07 -0.38 19.29
N ASP A 386 4.85 0.51 19.91
CA ASP A 386 4.91 1.94 19.63
C ASP A 386 6.37 2.33 19.33
N THR A 387 6.76 2.25 18.07
CA THR A 387 8.15 2.52 17.67
C THR A 387 8.57 3.96 17.95
N ILE A 388 7.68 4.94 17.78
CA ILE A 388 7.98 6.35 18.05
C ILE A 388 8.19 6.56 19.55
N GLY A 389 7.26 6.08 20.37
CA GLY A 389 7.38 6.13 21.84
C GLY A 389 8.66 5.45 22.35
N LEU A 390 9.00 4.27 21.79
CA LEU A 390 10.25 3.57 22.08
C LEU A 390 11.49 4.44 21.78
N PHE A 391 11.55 5.10 20.64
CA PHE A 391 12.70 5.93 20.28
C PHE A 391 12.78 7.20 21.11
N LEU A 392 11.66 7.87 21.41
CA LEU A 392 11.61 9.00 22.32
C LEU A 392 12.05 8.63 23.75
N TYR A 393 11.58 7.47 24.24
CA TYR A 393 12.04 6.91 25.50
C TYR A 393 13.55 6.65 25.48
N ALA A 394 14.04 5.94 24.46
CA ALA A 394 15.46 5.64 24.30
C ALA A 394 16.30 6.92 24.25
N TYR A 395 15.88 7.92 23.47
CA TYR A 395 16.51 9.21 23.40
C TYR A 395 16.66 9.85 24.79
N SER A 396 15.57 9.88 25.57
CA SER A 396 15.59 10.44 26.94
C SER A 396 16.56 9.70 27.87
N GLN A 397 16.71 8.37 27.73
CA GLN A 397 17.63 7.57 28.52
C GLN A 397 19.09 7.76 28.08
N ILE A 398 19.34 7.84 26.78
CA ILE A 398 20.68 8.02 26.20
C ILE A 398 21.23 9.39 26.59
N THR A 399 20.42 10.43 26.48
CA THR A 399 20.84 11.83 26.66
C THR A 399 20.76 12.34 28.10
N ARG A 400 20.29 11.50 29.05
CA ARG A 400 20.16 11.90 30.48
C ARG A 400 21.50 12.31 31.10
N ASP A 401 21.44 13.14 32.13
CA ASP A 401 22.62 13.58 32.88
C ASP A 401 23.44 12.38 33.38
N ASN A 402 24.76 12.42 33.17
CA ASN A 402 25.72 11.37 33.53
C ASN A 402 25.43 10.00 32.87
N SER A 403 24.81 9.99 31.72
CA SER A 403 24.65 8.77 30.93
C SER A 403 26.02 8.15 30.61
N PRO A 404 26.20 6.82 30.79
CA PRO A 404 27.44 6.15 30.42
C PRO A 404 27.51 5.84 28.92
N ILE A 405 26.48 6.16 28.14
CA ILE A 405 26.33 5.73 26.76
C ILE A 405 27.30 6.51 25.85
N GLU A 406 28.03 5.77 25.03
CA GLU A 406 28.89 6.28 23.96
C GLU A 406 28.49 5.70 22.59
N ASN A 407 27.87 4.49 22.59
CA ASN A 407 27.46 3.78 21.40
C ASN A 407 25.95 3.55 21.42
N VAL A 408 25.30 3.69 20.27
CA VAL A 408 23.88 3.34 20.10
C VAL A 408 23.75 2.34 18.95
N VAL A 409 23.04 1.25 19.18
CA VAL A 409 22.79 0.18 18.21
C VAL A 409 21.29 0.08 17.95
N PHE A 410 20.89 0.33 16.72
CA PHE A 410 19.53 0.08 16.24
C PHE A 410 19.49 -1.36 15.71
N ASP A 411 18.81 -2.25 16.44
CA ASP A 411 18.71 -3.65 16.05
C ASP A 411 17.42 -3.87 15.25
N VAL A 412 17.59 -3.96 13.92
CA VAL A 412 16.54 -4.28 12.96
C VAL A 412 16.74 -5.68 12.35
N SER A 413 17.48 -6.55 13.02
CA SER A 413 17.86 -7.87 12.49
C SER A 413 16.68 -8.80 12.21
N LEU A 414 15.51 -8.56 12.81
CA LEU A 414 14.26 -9.26 12.53
C LEU A 414 13.13 -8.29 12.10
N ASN A 415 13.48 -7.08 11.68
CA ASN A 415 12.50 -6.08 11.29
C ASN A 415 12.03 -6.29 9.85
N GLY A 416 10.79 -6.75 9.69
CA GLY A 416 10.15 -6.99 8.40
C GLY A 416 9.66 -5.74 7.67
N GLY A 417 9.78 -4.56 8.27
CA GLY A 417 9.27 -3.30 7.69
C GLY A 417 8.14 -2.70 8.53
N GLY A 418 7.15 -2.12 7.88
CA GLY A 418 6.00 -1.47 8.49
C GLY A 418 5.74 -0.09 7.91
N ASP A 419 5.19 0.81 8.73
CA ASP A 419 4.76 2.14 8.31
C ASP A 419 5.92 3.05 7.87
N THR A 420 5.76 3.64 6.69
CA THR A 420 6.79 4.48 6.06
C THR A 420 6.94 5.83 6.74
N VAL A 421 5.84 6.39 7.27
CA VAL A 421 5.86 7.67 8.00
C VAL A 421 6.61 7.50 9.31
N THR A 422 6.34 6.41 10.04
CA THR A 422 7.09 6.05 11.25
C THR A 422 8.59 5.88 10.95
N ALA A 423 8.95 5.24 9.83
CA ALA A 423 10.35 5.10 9.43
C ALA A 423 11.00 6.46 9.15
N SER A 424 10.29 7.39 8.51
CA SER A 424 10.76 8.76 8.26
C SER A 424 11.02 9.52 9.55
N TYR A 425 10.09 9.39 10.52
CA TYR A 425 10.24 9.95 11.85
C TYR A 425 11.51 9.43 12.55
N ILE A 426 11.71 8.10 12.58
CA ILE A 426 12.86 7.48 13.22
C ILE A 426 14.20 7.91 12.58
N ILE A 427 14.25 7.97 11.24
CA ILE A 427 15.43 8.47 10.52
C ILE A 427 15.73 9.92 10.92
N SER A 428 14.71 10.76 11.00
CA SER A 428 14.85 12.17 11.38
C SER A 428 15.34 12.33 12.82
N LEU A 429 14.77 11.55 13.75
CA LEU A 429 15.19 11.55 15.16
C LEU A 429 16.67 11.12 15.33
N ILE A 430 17.13 10.16 14.54
CA ILE A 430 18.54 9.71 14.59
C ILE A 430 19.49 10.75 14.01
N LEU A 431 19.16 11.34 12.87
CA LEU A 431 20.03 12.22 12.10
C LEU A 431 19.82 13.72 12.37
N GLY A 432 18.73 14.12 13.06
CA GLY A 432 18.28 15.50 13.22
C GLY A 432 17.48 16.00 12.01
N GLU A 433 17.85 15.59 10.81
CA GLU A 433 17.12 15.79 9.57
C GLU A 433 17.22 14.51 8.74
N GLY A 434 16.08 13.93 8.40
CA GLY A 434 15.97 12.77 7.52
C GLY A 434 15.61 13.22 6.11
N THR A 435 16.30 12.72 5.09
CA THR A 435 15.94 12.94 3.69
C THR A 435 15.75 11.60 2.99
N LEU A 436 14.61 11.42 2.38
CA LEU A 436 14.24 10.26 1.58
C LEU A 436 14.04 10.68 0.12
N CYS A 437 14.34 9.76 -0.80
CA CYS A 437 14.00 9.91 -2.21
C CYS A 437 12.83 8.99 -2.54
N ILE A 438 11.80 9.55 -3.14
CA ILE A 438 10.65 8.82 -3.69
C ILE A 438 10.79 8.82 -5.20
N HIS A 439 10.57 7.66 -5.82
CA HIS A 439 10.61 7.47 -7.26
C HIS A 439 9.36 6.73 -7.72
N ASP A 440 8.58 7.36 -8.59
CA ASP A 440 7.47 6.71 -9.28
C ASP A 440 7.95 6.09 -10.60
N THR A 441 7.83 4.78 -10.74
CA THR A 441 8.22 4.05 -11.96
C THR A 441 7.20 4.20 -13.09
N LEU A 442 5.96 4.60 -12.80
CA LEU A 442 4.92 4.86 -13.79
C LEU A 442 5.18 6.16 -14.56
N THR A 443 5.47 7.24 -13.84
CA THR A 443 5.69 8.57 -14.40
C THR A 443 7.16 8.86 -14.69
N GLY A 444 8.06 8.18 -14.00
CA GLY A 444 9.50 8.45 -13.98
C GLY A 444 9.86 9.66 -13.14
N ALA A 445 8.93 10.22 -12.36
CA ALA A 445 9.19 11.29 -11.42
C ALA A 445 10.05 10.81 -10.25
N TYR A 446 10.85 11.70 -9.67
CA TYR A 446 11.44 11.49 -8.36
C TYR A 446 11.59 12.80 -7.59
N ALA A 447 11.37 12.73 -6.30
CA ALA A 447 11.45 13.82 -5.35
C ALA A 447 12.33 13.45 -4.15
N ASN A 448 12.91 14.48 -3.50
CA ASN A 448 13.49 14.32 -2.18
C ASN A 448 12.57 15.02 -1.17
N GLU A 449 12.26 14.32 -0.10
CA GLU A 449 11.48 14.84 1.01
C GLU A 449 12.35 14.84 2.28
N SER A 450 12.35 15.95 3.00
CA SER A 450 13.13 16.14 4.22
C SER A 450 12.22 16.42 5.40
N PHE A 451 12.54 15.79 6.53
CA PHE A 451 11.76 15.84 7.75
C PHE A 451 12.65 16.15 8.94
N ARG A 452 12.09 16.83 9.94
CA ARG A 452 12.69 16.97 11.28
C ARG A 452 11.70 16.50 12.34
N ALA A 453 12.23 15.88 13.40
CA ALA A 453 11.46 15.41 14.54
C ALA A 453 11.92 16.12 15.80
N ASP A 454 10.99 16.47 16.70
CA ASP A 454 11.31 16.98 18.05
C ASP A 454 11.61 15.79 18.97
N ALA A 455 12.89 15.42 19.06
CA ALA A 455 13.33 14.23 19.79
C ALA A 455 13.36 14.44 21.30
N ASN A 456 13.58 15.66 21.75
CA ASN A 456 13.67 16.02 23.16
C ASN A 456 12.34 16.53 23.75
N LEU A 457 11.32 16.70 22.90
CA LEU A 457 9.97 17.15 23.22
C LEU A 457 9.95 18.55 23.89
N ASP A 458 10.85 19.46 23.45
CA ASP A 458 10.88 20.84 23.99
C ASP A 458 10.09 21.83 23.10
N GLY A 459 9.49 21.38 22.01
CA GLY A 459 8.73 22.16 21.05
C GLY A 459 9.59 22.98 20.10
N GLN A 460 10.88 22.67 20.00
CA GLN A 460 11.80 23.27 19.05
C GLN A 460 12.44 22.19 18.19
N PHE A 461 12.73 22.49 16.93
CA PHE A 461 13.39 21.58 16.01
C PHE A 461 14.81 22.08 15.78
N ASP A 462 15.75 21.64 16.62
CA ASP A 462 17.13 22.15 16.61
C ASP A 462 18.18 21.02 16.61
N GLU A 463 19.46 21.39 16.74
CA GLU A 463 20.59 20.44 16.69
C GLU A 463 20.57 19.41 17.84
N LYS A 464 19.77 19.63 18.88
CA LYS A 464 19.63 18.70 20.00
C LYS A 464 18.73 17.52 19.65
N ASP A 465 17.93 17.62 18.60
CA ASP A 465 17.01 16.57 18.18
C ASP A 465 17.69 15.48 17.36
N SER A 466 18.87 15.04 17.77
CA SER A 466 19.60 13.98 17.07
C SER A 466 20.44 13.14 18.03
N LEU A 467 20.86 11.97 17.55
CA LEU A 467 21.82 11.11 18.24
C LEU A 467 23.23 11.21 17.67
N LEU A 468 23.55 12.23 16.88
CA LEU A 468 24.81 12.36 16.16
C LEU A 468 26.04 12.57 17.06
N ASP A 469 25.86 12.94 18.32
CA ASP A 469 26.94 13.02 19.32
C ASP A 469 27.46 11.64 19.77
N TYR A 470 26.75 10.56 19.39
CA TYR A 470 27.08 9.19 19.74
C TYR A 470 27.67 8.43 18.53
N LYS A 471 28.34 7.30 18.80
CA LYS A 471 28.76 6.37 17.76
C LYS A 471 27.55 5.48 17.39
N LEU A 472 27.08 5.61 16.16
CA LEU A 472 25.84 4.99 15.72
C LEU A 472 26.07 3.76 14.86
N TYR A 473 25.34 2.70 15.16
CA TYR A 473 25.36 1.42 14.47
C TYR A 473 23.94 0.95 14.16
N CYS A 474 23.77 0.29 13.02
CA CYS A 474 22.53 -0.42 12.69
C CYS A 474 22.85 -1.90 12.44
N LEU A 475 22.18 -2.78 13.16
CA LEU A 475 22.37 -4.23 13.09
C LEU A 475 21.33 -4.82 12.14
N THR A 476 21.79 -5.31 10.98
CA THR A 476 20.95 -5.85 9.90
C THR A 476 21.17 -7.35 9.67
N SER A 477 20.15 -8.02 9.16
CA SER A 477 20.19 -9.39 8.66
C SER A 477 19.40 -9.51 7.35
N PRO A 478 19.39 -10.65 6.66
CA PRO A 478 18.52 -10.87 5.51
C PRO A 478 17.02 -10.73 5.80
N SER A 479 16.63 -10.72 7.08
CA SER A 479 15.24 -10.46 7.52
C SER A 479 14.93 -8.97 7.72
N SER A 480 15.92 -8.08 7.60
CA SER A 480 15.71 -6.64 7.59
C SER A 480 15.17 -6.23 6.23
N PHE A 481 13.84 -6.13 6.10
CA PHE A 481 13.14 -5.99 4.83
C PHE A 481 12.25 -4.74 4.78
N SER A 482 11.90 -4.23 3.61
CA SER A 482 11.02 -3.07 3.45
C SER A 482 11.53 -1.85 4.24
N CYS A 483 10.76 -1.22 5.14
CA CYS A 483 11.26 -0.15 6.01
C CYS A 483 12.44 -0.58 6.89
N GLY A 484 12.53 -1.88 7.27
CA GLY A 484 13.69 -2.47 7.94
C GLY A 484 14.97 -2.50 7.09
N ASN A 485 14.84 -2.35 5.75
CA ASN A 485 15.94 -2.12 4.81
C ASN A 485 16.10 -0.63 4.46
N LEU A 486 15.00 0.12 4.33
CA LEU A 486 15.01 1.55 3.99
C LEU A 486 15.78 2.36 5.05
N MET A 487 15.42 2.21 6.33
CA MET A 487 16.07 2.96 7.40
C MET A 487 17.60 2.75 7.41
N PRO A 488 18.16 1.53 7.49
CA PRO A 488 19.61 1.35 7.47
C PRO A 488 20.25 1.81 6.16
N SER A 489 19.53 1.76 5.03
CA SER A 489 20.03 2.27 3.74
C SER A 489 20.26 3.77 3.78
N VAL A 490 19.28 4.53 4.26
CA VAL A 490 19.35 5.99 4.42
C VAL A 490 20.40 6.35 5.47
N LEU A 491 20.39 5.69 6.62
CA LEU A 491 21.36 5.91 7.69
C LEU A 491 22.80 5.68 7.22
N LYS A 492 23.05 4.62 6.44
CA LYS A 492 24.38 4.39 5.83
C LYS A 492 24.76 5.49 4.85
N SER A 493 23.81 5.98 4.05
CA SER A 493 24.07 7.02 3.05
C SER A 493 24.54 8.34 3.68
N SER A 494 24.11 8.65 4.91
CA SER A 494 24.53 9.81 5.68
C SER A 494 26.03 9.78 6.03
N GLY A 495 26.65 8.59 6.05
CA GLY A 495 28.01 8.37 6.51
C GLY A 495 28.21 8.43 8.05
N MET A 496 27.14 8.73 8.79
CA MET A 496 27.16 8.87 10.26
C MET A 496 26.90 7.55 10.99
N VAL A 497 26.23 6.60 10.35
CA VAL A 497 25.84 5.30 10.93
C VAL A 497 26.61 4.18 10.24
N ARG A 498 27.15 3.24 11.01
CA ARG A 498 27.82 2.03 10.50
C ARG A 498 26.84 0.85 10.51
N ILE A 499 26.76 0.16 9.40
CA ILE A 499 25.96 -1.07 9.30
C ILE A 499 26.81 -2.25 9.74
N ILE A 500 26.32 -3.03 10.69
CA ILE A 500 26.94 -4.25 11.18
C ILE A 500 25.99 -5.43 11.01
N GLY A 501 26.52 -6.63 10.79
CA GLY A 501 25.72 -7.84 10.61
C GLY A 501 25.84 -8.46 9.24
N GLU A 502 24.73 -8.83 8.63
CA GLU A 502 24.63 -9.36 7.26
C GLU A 502 23.91 -8.35 6.33
N GLN A 503 23.96 -8.60 5.02
CA GLN A 503 23.21 -7.84 4.03
C GLN A 503 21.72 -7.88 4.36
N SER A 504 21.03 -6.73 4.26
CA SER A 504 19.59 -6.65 4.46
C SER A 504 18.79 -7.29 3.33
N GLY A 505 17.52 -7.57 3.58
CA GLY A 505 16.64 -8.33 2.67
C GLY A 505 16.12 -7.56 1.47
N GLY A 506 16.31 -6.25 1.40
CA GLY A 506 15.81 -5.43 0.29
C GLY A 506 14.37 -4.95 0.46
N GLY A 507 13.64 -4.81 -0.67
CA GLY A 507 12.27 -4.31 -0.71
C GLY A 507 12.20 -2.78 -0.68
N ALA A 508 12.16 -2.16 -1.87
CA ALA A 508 12.13 -0.71 -2.02
C ALA A 508 10.73 -0.16 -2.34
N CYS A 509 9.85 -0.99 -2.90
CA CYS A 509 8.54 -0.57 -3.34
C CYS A 509 7.59 -0.34 -2.17
N VAL A 510 6.77 0.71 -2.27
CA VAL A 510 5.56 0.83 -1.47
C VAL A 510 4.55 -0.19 -2.00
N VAL A 511 3.90 -0.91 -1.13
CA VAL A 511 2.91 -1.92 -1.53
C VAL A 511 1.66 -1.25 -2.10
N MET A 512 1.00 -1.92 -3.03
CA MET A 512 -0.25 -1.47 -3.63
C MET A 512 -1.27 -2.61 -3.57
N PRO A 513 -2.46 -2.38 -2.99
CA PRO A 513 -3.54 -3.37 -3.04
C PRO A 513 -4.18 -3.39 -4.42
N LEU A 514 -4.64 -4.55 -4.83
CA LEU A 514 -5.39 -4.77 -6.07
C LEU A 514 -6.51 -5.78 -5.82
N SER A 515 -7.50 -5.78 -6.70
CA SER A 515 -8.47 -6.87 -6.77
C SER A 515 -8.66 -7.34 -8.21
N THR A 516 -9.09 -8.57 -8.34
CA THR A 516 -9.63 -9.06 -9.62
C THR A 516 -11.12 -8.73 -9.72
N ALA A 517 -11.66 -8.66 -10.92
CA ALA A 517 -13.08 -8.35 -11.11
C ALA A 517 -14.04 -9.39 -10.49
N ASP A 518 -13.56 -10.56 -10.13
CA ASP A 518 -14.33 -11.55 -9.37
C ASP A 518 -14.09 -11.47 -7.85
N GLY A 519 -13.39 -10.43 -7.36
CA GLY A 519 -13.26 -10.10 -5.95
C GLY A 519 -12.14 -10.81 -5.20
N THR A 520 -11.15 -11.38 -5.88
CA THR A 520 -9.90 -11.82 -5.23
C THR A 520 -9.05 -10.59 -4.90
N ILE A 521 -8.55 -10.50 -3.67
CA ILE A 521 -7.66 -9.41 -3.24
C ILE A 521 -6.22 -9.90 -3.22
N LEU A 522 -5.33 -9.08 -3.75
CA LEU A 522 -3.89 -9.27 -3.81
C LEU A 522 -3.16 -7.96 -3.51
N GLN A 523 -1.88 -8.08 -3.26
CA GLN A 523 -0.97 -6.97 -3.07
C GLN A 523 0.19 -7.11 -4.04
N ILE A 524 0.73 -6.01 -4.54
CA ILE A 524 1.93 -5.98 -5.38
C ILE A 524 2.95 -4.95 -4.88
N SER A 525 4.19 -5.10 -5.28
CA SER A 525 5.18 -4.04 -5.26
C SER A 525 4.71 -2.92 -6.19
N GLY A 526 4.19 -1.82 -5.63
CA GLY A 526 3.62 -0.69 -6.38
C GLY A 526 4.68 0.15 -7.11
N PRO A 527 4.25 1.14 -7.90
CA PRO A 527 5.14 1.96 -8.71
C PRO A 527 6.03 2.89 -7.87
N ASN A 528 5.59 3.28 -6.68
CA ASN A 528 6.35 4.14 -5.79
C ASN A 528 7.48 3.38 -5.09
N ARG A 529 8.72 3.82 -5.28
CA ARG A 529 9.91 3.22 -4.68
C ARG A 529 10.60 4.22 -3.77
N LEU A 530 10.93 3.78 -2.56
CA LEU A 530 11.63 4.58 -1.56
C LEU A 530 13.12 4.27 -1.57
N SER A 531 13.96 5.31 -1.46
CA SER A 531 15.40 5.17 -1.47
C SER A 531 16.10 6.46 -1.00
N TYR A 532 17.32 6.66 -1.44
CA TYR A 532 18.11 7.88 -1.28
C TYR A 532 18.86 8.21 -2.57
N MET A 533 19.31 9.48 -2.68
CA MET A 533 20.11 9.92 -3.80
C MET A 533 21.60 9.65 -3.57
N LYS A 534 22.28 9.08 -4.56
CA LYS A 534 23.73 8.85 -4.55
C LYS A 534 24.35 9.34 -5.85
N ASN A 535 25.25 10.30 -5.76
CA ASN A 535 25.94 10.90 -6.93
C ASN A 535 24.97 11.44 -8.00
N GLY A 536 23.85 12.02 -7.59
CA GLY A 536 22.85 12.60 -8.48
C GLY A 536 21.92 11.58 -9.17
N SER A 537 21.89 10.34 -8.70
CA SER A 537 20.99 9.29 -9.17
C SER A 537 20.36 8.55 -7.99
N ILE A 538 19.16 8.00 -8.20
CA ILE A 538 18.48 7.15 -7.23
C ILE A 538 19.33 5.89 -7.01
N TYR A 539 19.57 5.53 -5.76
CA TYR A 539 20.29 4.31 -5.42
C TYR A 539 19.29 3.17 -5.28
N ASP A 540 19.53 2.07 -5.97
CA ASP A 540 18.66 0.89 -5.87
C ASP A 540 18.95 0.12 -4.57
N ILE A 541 17.98 0.12 -3.64
CA ILE A 541 18.06 -0.59 -2.36
C ILE A 541 17.25 -1.90 -2.36
N ASP A 542 16.64 -2.27 -3.48
CA ASP A 542 15.76 -3.42 -3.56
C ASP A 542 16.47 -4.76 -3.30
N LYS A 543 17.77 -4.80 -3.55
CA LYS A 543 18.63 -5.96 -3.26
C LYS A 543 19.20 -5.99 -1.83
N GLY A 544 18.80 -5.04 -1.00
CA GLY A 544 19.41 -4.84 0.31
C GLY A 544 20.76 -4.11 0.25
N ILE A 545 21.26 -3.76 1.43
CA ILE A 545 22.55 -3.09 1.60
C ILE A 545 23.59 -3.98 2.28
N GLU A 546 24.82 -3.88 1.83
CA GLU A 546 25.96 -4.58 2.43
C GLU A 546 26.33 -3.94 3.77
N PRO A 547 26.68 -4.72 4.80
CA PRO A 547 27.22 -4.19 6.05
C PRO A 547 28.62 -3.61 5.87
N ASP A 548 28.98 -2.66 6.74
CA ASP A 548 30.37 -2.16 6.85
C ASP A 548 31.25 -3.16 7.60
N TYR A 549 30.66 -3.89 8.56
CA TYR A 549 31.32 -4.92 9.34
C TYR A 549 30.45 -6.17 9.40
N ILE A 550 30.96 -7.26 8.86
CA ILE A 550 30.23 -8.54 8.76
C ILE A 550 30.25 -9.26 10.11
N ILE A 551 29.06 -9.66 10.55
CA ILE A 551 28.82 -10.62 11.64
C ILE A 551 27.95 -11.72 11.07
N ASP A 552 28.53 -12.90 10.81
CA ASP A 552 27.88 -13.99 10.06
C ASP A 552 27.19 -15.04 10.96
N LYS A 553 27.22 -14.84 12.29
CA LYS A 553 26.64 -15.75 13.27
C LYS A 553 25.53 -15.07 14.04
N PRO A 554 24.27 -15.52 13.90
CA PRO A 554 23.15 -14.90 14.59
C PRO A 554 23.30 -14.80 16.12
N GLU A 555 23.92 -15.80 16.75
CA GLU A 555 24.19 -15.78 18.19
C GLU A 555 25.09 -14.61 18.63
N HIS A 556 25.92 -14.08 17.75
CA HIS A 556 26.75 -12.90 18.03
C HIS A 556 25.96 -11.59 18.02
N PHE A 557 24.77 -11.59 17.43
CA PHE A 557 23.87 -10.43 17.45
C PHE A 557 23.29 -10.22 18.84
N TYR A 558 22.94 -11.32 19.51
CA TYR A 558 22.15 -11.31 20.75
C TYR A 558 22.97 -11.48 22.02
N ASP A 559 24.25 -11.90 21.95
CA ASP A 559 25.21 -11.80 23.04
C ASP A 559 25.66 -10.33 23.18
N ARG A 560 24.79 -9.50 23.78
CA ARG A 560 24.97 -8.04 23.86
C ARG A 560 26.30 -7.64 24.54
N ALA A 561 26.79 -8.44 25.47
CA ALA A 561 28.09 -8.17 26.12
C ALA A 561 29.25 -8.30 25.11
N LYS A 562 29.30 -9.40 24.37
CA LYS A 562 30.31 -9.60 23.34
C LYS A 562 30.16 -8.63 22.16
N LEU A 563 28.94 -8.28 21.78
CA LEU A 563 28.71 -7.30 20.73
C LEU A 563 29.19 -5.91 21.17
N THR A 564 28.96 -5.51 22.43
CA THR A 564 29.51 -4.27 23.00
C THR A 564 31.04 -4.27 22.97
N ASP A 565 31.70 -5.38 23.40
CA ASP A 565 33.15 -5.51 23.34
C ASP A 565 33.69 -5.40 21.90
N TYR A 566 32.98 -6.03 20.94
CA TYR A 566 33.33 -5.95 19.52
C TYR A 566 33.21 -4.52 18.97
N ILE A 567 32.09 -3.85 19.23
CA ILE A 567 31.85 -2.45 18.81
C ILE A 567 32.94 -1.53 19.38
N ASN A 568 33.27 -1.67 20.67
CA ASN A 568 34.34 -0.88 21.29
C ASN A 568 35.73 -1.17 20.69
N SER A 569 35.94 -2.33 20.08
CA SER A 569 37.20 -2.66 19.39
C SER A 569 37.35 -2.07 17.99
N LEU A 570 36.26 -1.51 17.42
CA LEU A 570 36.28 -0.90 16.08
C LEU A 570 36.90 0.51 16.06
N TYR A 571 37.27 1.08 17.21
CA TYR A 571 37.84 2.42 17.36
C TYR A 571 39.17 2.42 18.08
#